data_092eb3d1f39e9fcbb2b86ca7727fdc18
#
_entry.id   092eb3d1f39e9fcbb2b86ca7727fdc18
#
_cell.length_a   1.000
_cell.length_b   1.000
_cell.length_c   1.000
_cell.angle_alpha   90.00
_cell.angle_beta   90.00
_cell.angle_gamma   90.00
#
_symmetry.space_group_name_H-M   'P 1'
#
loop_
_entity.id
_entity.type
_entity.pdbx_description
1 polymer ?
#
loop_
_entity_poly.entity_id
_entity_poly.type
_entity_poly.pdbx_seq_one_letter_code
_entity_poly.pdbx_strand_id
1 'polypeptide(L)'
;VTEQPTTTIRVGGDAPYDVHVGRGLVTGLPALLPPQAKKVLIVHAPTLGRKANEVRETLVEAGYEALIAEVPDAEDAKRVEVAAFCWQVLGQADFTRTDVVLGLGGGAITDLAGFVAATWLRGVALVQVPTSVLGMVDASVGGKTGINTAEGKNLVGAFHPPIAVLADLDMLDTLSKNEILAGFAEIVKAGFIAEPEILDIVEADVDRATDPSTPEFRRVVELSIALKARVVGEDLTEQGLREILNYGHTLGHAVEHAERYQWRHGAAVSVGMVFAAELARLTGRLSDEAVDRHRRILESLTLPVSYPLGRWNTLLATMQRDKKARAGMLRFIVLDGIGRPTVIQGPDQSLLFAAYQEIGS
;
A
#
# COMPACT_ATOMS: atom_id res chain seq x y z
N VAL A 1 26.60 6.67 -15.29
CA VAL A 1 25.27 6.06 -15.01
C VAL A 1 24.35 6.59 -16.07
N THR A 2 23.92 5.76 -17.03
CA THR A 2 22.88 6.15 -18.00
C THR A 2 21.57 6.36 -17.23
N GLU A 3 21.07 7.60 -17.22
CA GLU A 3 19.76 7.91 -16.66
C GLU A 3 18.71 7.02 -17.34
N GLN A 4 18.11 6.12 -16.58
CA GLN A 4 16.97 5.36 -17.07
C GLN A 4 15.77 6.32 -17.16
N PRO A 5 15.04 6.34 -18.29
CA PRO A 5 13.92 7.26 -18.47
C PRO A 5 12.82 7.01 -17.42
N THR A 6 12.10 8.05 -17.07
CA THR A 6 10.91 7.95 -16.20
C THR A 6 9.84 7.08 -16.88
N THR A 7 9.32 6.09 -16.15
CA THR A 7 8.15 5.33 -16.59
C THR A 7 6.89 6.00 -16.06
N THR A 8 5.92 6.24 -16.94
CA THR A 8 4.62 6.79 -16.56
C THR A 8 3.55 5.70 -16.69
N ILE A 9 2.86 5.42 -15.59
CA ILE A 9 1.79 4.42 -15.51
C ILE A 9 0.48 5.16 -15.27
N ARG A 10 -0.46 5.01 -16.22
CA ARG A 10 -1.77 5.68 -16.15
C ARG A 10 -2.73 4.89 -15.27
N VAL A 11 -3.32 5.54 -14.26
CA VAL A 11 -4.51 5.08 -13.56
C VAL A 11 -5.73 5.65 -14.28
N GLY A 12 -6.60 4.78 -14.80
CA GLY A 12 -7.79 5.16 -15.56
C GLY A 12 -8.99 5.51 -14.68
N GLY A 13 -10.21 5.38 -15.24
CA GLY A 13 -11.49 5.58 -14.53
C GLY A 13 -11.95 7.04 -14.48
N ASP A 14 -12.86 7.34 -13.53
CA ASP A 14 -13.55 8.64 -13.44
C ASP A 14 -12.64 9.79 -12.97
N ALA A 15 -11.57 9.48 -12.25
CA ALA A 15 -10.58 10.45 -11.77
C ALA A 15 -9.16 10.00 -12.17
N PRO A 16 -8.80 10.10 -13.45
CA PRO A 16 -7.55 9.57 -13.97
C PRO A 16 -6.35 10.42 -13.56
N TYR A 17 -5.23 9.74 -13.23
CA TYR A 17 -3.96 10.37 -12.89
C TYR A 17 -2.78 9.51 -13.31
N ASP A 18 -1.56 10.04 -13.20
CA ASP A 18 -0.35 9.34 -13.58
C ASP A 18 0.50 9.00 -12.34
N VAL A 19 1.09 7.80 -12.36
CA VAL A 19 2.14 7.37 -11.43
C VAL A 19 3.45 7.40 -12.20
N HIS A 20 4.39 8.20 -11.74
CA HIS A 20 5.72 8.31 -12.31
C HIS A 20 6.69 7.45 -11.50
N VAL A 21 7.41 6.54 -12.17
CA VAL A 21 8.41 5.68 -11.55
C VAL A 21 9.79 6.03 -12.12
N GLY A 22 10.75 6.35 -11.27
CA GLY A 22 12.09 6.73 -11.71
C GLY A 22 12.98 7.19 -10.57
N ARG A 23 13.97 8.01 -10.88
CA ARG A 23 14.90 8.64 -9.93
C ARG A 23 14.94 10.14 -10.16
N GLY A 24 15.16 10.91 -9.08
CA GLY A 24 15.25 12.36 -9.15
C GLY A 24 13.94 13.04 -9.58
N LEU A 25 12.79 12.39 -9.38
CA LEU A 25 11.49 12.86 -9.88
C LEU A 25 11.01 14.15 -9.22
N VAL A 26 11.50 14.45 -8.02
CA VAL A 26 11.13 15.64 -7.26
C VAL A 26 11.43 16.92 -8.03
N THR A 27 12.45 16.95 -8.85
CA THR A 27 12.80 18.13 -9.69
C THR A 27 11.69 18.47 -10.69
N GLY A 28 10.93 17.47 -11.14
CA GLY A 28 9.79 17.63 -12.05
C GLY A 28 8.46 17.94 -11.36
N LEU A 29 8.41 17.89 -10.02
CA LEU A 29 7.20 18.10 -9.25
C LEU A 29 6.44 19.40 -9.56
N PRO A 30 7.09 20.57 -9.71
CA PRO A 30 6.39 21.82 -10.02
C PRO A 30 5.54 21.77 -11.29
N ALA A 31 5.98 21.03 -12.30
CA ALA A 31 5.27 20.90 -13.57
C ALA A 31 3.99 20.04 -13.47
N LEU A 32 3.81 19.28 -12.41
CA LEU A 32 2.64 18.43 -12.16
C LEU A 32 1.55 19.14 -11.36
N LEU A 33 1.87 20.31 -10.77
CA LEU A 33 0.91 21.05 -9.96
C LEU A 33 -0.09 21.80 -10.83
N PRO A 34 -1.34 22.01 -10.33
CA PRO A 34 -2.33 22.81 -11.05
C PRO A 34 -1.81 24.23 -11.34
N PRO A 35 -1.99 24.77 -12.55
CA PRO A 35 -1.44 26.09 -12.93
C PRO A 35 -1.89 27.25 -12.04
N GLN A 36 -3.04 27.09 -11.37
CA GLN A 36 -3.61 28.10 -10.46
C GLN A 36 -3.14 27.93 -9.02
N ALA A 37 -2.43 26.85 -8.69
CA ALA A 37 -1.92 26.61 -7.33
C ALA A 37 -0.87 27.67 -6.97
N LYS A 38 -0.91 28.14 -5.74
CA LYS A 38 0.07 29.09 -5.19
C LYS A 38 0.76 28.54 -3.96
N LYS A 39 0.08 27.66 -3.23
CA LYS A 39 0.56 27.12 -1.98
C LYS A 39 0.57 25.61 -2.00
N VAL A 40 1.57 25.01 -1.31
CA VAL A 40 1.69 23.58 -1.13
C VAL A 40 1.95 23.30 0.34
N LEU A 41 1.13 22.45 0.98
CA LEU A 41 1.40 21.91 2.31
C LEU A 41 2.10 20.56 2.16
N ILE A 42 3.33 20.42 2.65
CA ILE A 42 4.10 19.18 2.68
C ILE A 42 3.88 18.52 4.04
N VAL A 43 3.21 17.37 4.05
CA VAL A 43 2.99 16.55 5.26
C VAL A 43 4.03 15.45 5.30
N HIS A 44 4.82 15.37 6.37
CA HIS A 44 5.89 14.38 6.50
C HIS A 44 6.17 13.98 7.95
N ALA A 45 6.81 12.81 8.14
CA ALA A 45 7.31 12.37 9.44
C ALA A 45 8.68 13.00 9.77
N PRO A 46 9.07 13.12 11.08
CA PRO A 46 10.32 13.78 11.50
C PRO A 46 11.58 13.18 10.84
N THR A 47 11.58 11.87 10.59
CA THR A 47 12.68 11.15 9.91
C THR A 47 12.96 11.65 8.49
N LEU A 48 12.01 12.32 7.86
CA LEU A 48 12.09 12.84 6.49
C LEU A 48 12.34 14.35 6.40
N GLY A 49 12.65 15.01 7.51
CA GLY A 49 12.80 16.48 7.56
C GLY A 49 13.79 17.05 6.52
N ARG A 50 14.93 16.35 6.27
CA ARG A 50 15.86 16.76 5.23
C ARG A 50 15.25 16.68 3.82
N LYS A 51 14.61 15.55 3.48
CA LYS A 51 13.95 15.37 2.18
C LYS A 51 12.77 16.34 2.00
N ALA A 52 12.03 16.61 3.07
CA ALA A 52 10.93 17.60 3.05
C ALA A 52 11.45 19.04 2.76
N ASN A 53 12.61 19.40 3.31
CA ASN A 53 13.22 20.69 2.98
C ASN A 53 13.72 20.74 1.53
N GLU A 54 14.30 19.68 0.99
CA GLU A 54 14.71 19.59 -0.41
C GLU A 54 13.49 19.76 -1.36
N VAL A 55 12.36 19.10 -1.05
CA VAL A 55 11.08 19.27 -1.78
C VAL A 55 10.57 20.71 -1.66
N ARG A 56 10.62 21.29 -0.44
CA ARG A 56 10.21 22.67 -0.22
C ARG A 56 11.03 23.68 -1.04
N GLU A 57 12.35 23.51 -1.05
CA GLU A 57 13.26 24.39 -1.82
C GLU A 57 12.93 24.31 -3.31
N THR A 58 12.76 23.10 -3.86
CA THR A 58 12.35 22.91 -5.27
C THR A 58 11.05 23.67 -5.60
N LEU A 59 10.07 23.63 -4.71
CA LEU A 59 8.78 24.32 -4.90
C LEU A 59 8.92 25.85 -4.77
N VAL A 60 9.71 26.33 -3.80
CA VAL A 60 9.97 27.76 -3.60
C VAL A 60 10.72 28.35 -4.79
N GLU A 61 11.74 27.67 -5.31
CA GLU A 61 12.46 28.08 -6.53
C GLU A 61 11.54 28.17 -7.75
N ALA A 62 10.51 27.32 -7.81
CA ALA A 62 9.48 27.36 -8.86
C ALA A 62 8.38 28.41 -8.60
N GLY A 63 8.45 29.18 -7.52
CA GLY A 63 7.55 30.29 -7.20
C GLY A 63 6.34 29.95 -6.33
N TYR A 64 6.29 28.77 -5.73
CA TYR A 64 5.23 28.38 -4.80
C TYR A 64 5.55 28.81 -3.36
N GLU A 65 4.53 29.14 -2.57
CA GLU A 65 4.61 29.19 -1.11
C GLU A 65 4.49 27.77 -0.57
N ALA A 66 5.60 27.17 -0.12
CA ALA A 66 5.64 25.81 0.38
C ALA A 66 5.79 25.79 1.90
N LEU A 67 4.80 25.22 2.58
CA LEU A 67 4.77 25.04 4.04
C LEU A 67 5.02 23.58 4.40
N ILE A 68 5.59 23.36 5.57
CA ILE A 68 5.86 22.03 6.12
C ILE A 68 4.95 21.78 7.33
N ALA A 69 4.30 20.61 7.35
CA ALA A 69 3.63 20.06 8.51
C ALA A 69 4.34 18.77 8.93
N GLU A 70 5.20 18.87 9.95
CA GLU A 70 5.81 17.71 10.57
C GLU A 70 4.78 17.04 11.49
N VAL A 71 4.52 15.76 11.28
CA VAL A 71 3.53 14.95 11.99
C VAL A 71 4.20 13.71 12.61
N PRO A 72 3.59 13.05 13.61
CA PRO A 72 4.14 11.81 14.18
C PRO A 72 4.43 10.75 13.11
N ASP A 73 5.36 9.83 13.40
CA ASP A 73 5.73 8.77 12.47
C ASP A 73 4.74 7.59 12.52
N ALA A 74 4.71 6.80 11.45
CA ALA A 74 3.93 5.58 11.30
C ALA A 74 2.43 5.76 11.65
N GLU A 75 1.81 4.78 12.29
CA GLU A 75 0.37 4.78 12.60
C GLU A 75 -0.06 5.90 13.58
N ASP A 76 0.86 6.48 14.34
CA ASP A 76 0.57 7.63 15.21
C ASP A 76 0.21 8.89 14.41
N ALA A 77 0.63 8.98 13.15
CA ALA A 77 0.19 10.04 12.24
C ALA A 77 -1.32 9.98 11.97
N LYS A 78 -1.91 8.78 11.98
CA LYS A 78 -3.31 8.55 11.55
C LYS A 78 -4.33 8.82 12.66
N ARG A 79 -4.07 9.79 13.52
CA ARG A 79 -5.00 10.24 14.57
C ARG A 79 -5.77 11.47 14.12
N VAL A 80 -6.99 11.64 14.60
CA VAL A 80 -7.84 12.78 14.27
C VAL A 80 -7.21 14.11 14.70
N GLU A 81 -6.48 14.12 15.83
CA GLU A 81 -5.78 15.31 16.34
C GLU A 81 -4.68 15.77 15.38
N VAL A 82 -4.02 14.83 14.71
CA VAL A 82 -2.99 15.12 13.70
C VAL A 82 -3.63 15.68 12.43
N ALA A 83 -4.74 15.13 11.98
CA ALA A 83 -5.51 15.70 10.87
C ALA A 83 -6.00 17.12 11.22
N ALA A 84 -6.49 17.33 12.44
CA ALA A 84 -6.92 18.65 12.93
C ALA A 84 -5.76 19.67 12.95
N PHE A 85 -4.56 19.25 13.35
CA PHE A 85 -3.35 20.07 13.25
C PHE A 85 -3.07 20.48 11.79
N CYS A 86 -3.14 19.55 10.83
CA CYS A 86 -2.95 19.89 9.43
C CYS A 86 -4.01 20.88 8.93
N TRP A 87 -5.29 20.70 9.28
CA TRP A 87 -6.35 21.68 8.94
C TRP A 87 -6.12 23.04 9.58
N GLN A 88 -5.59 23.10 10.79
CA GLN A 88 -5.23 24.36 11.43
C GLN A 88 -4.12 25.09 10.66
N VAL A 89 -3.08 24.37 10.21
CA VAL A 89 -2.01 24.94 9.38
C VAL A 89 -2.58 25.48 8.07
N LEU A 90 -3.44 24.70 7.37
CA LEU A 90 -4.10 25.12 6.13
C LEU A 90 -4.94 26.39 6.34
N GLY A 91 -5.69 26.46 7.47
CA GLY A 91 -6.53 27.61 7.77
C GLY A 91 -5.73 28.85 8.14
N GLN A 92 -4.68 28.73 8.94
CA GLN A 92 -3.82 29.86 9.35
C GLN A 92 -3.02 30.43 8.18
N ALA A 93 -2.72 29.62 7.18
CA ALA A 93 -1.99 30.02 5.99
C ALA A 93 -2.91 30.38 4.81
N ASP A 94 -4.22 30.51 5.04
CA ASP A 94 -5.22 30.89 4.01
C ASP A 94 -5.15 30.02 2.74
N PHE A 95 -5.08 28.68 2.90
CA PHE A 95 -5.13 27.74 1.78
C PHE A 95 -6.50 27.75 1.13
N THR A 96 -6.51 27.88 -0.20
CA THR A 96 -7.70 27.94 -1.05
C THR A 96 -7.95 26.61 -1.74
N ARG A 97 -9.05 26.50 -2.50
CA ARG A 97 -9.39 25.27 -3.25
C ARG A 97 -8.42 24.94 -4.38
N THR A 98 -7.61 25.89 -4.80
CA THR A 98 -6.65 25.71 -5.89
C THR A 98 -5.28 25.24 -5.39
N ASP A 99 -5.05 25.29 -4.08
CA ASP A 99 -3.79 24.90 -3.47
C ASP A 99 -3.68 23.38 -3.29
N VAL A 100 -2.52 22.91 -2.89
CA VAL A 100 -2.17 21.48 -2.95
C VAL A 100 -1.73 20.97 -1.58
N VAL A 101 -2.14 19.76 -1.24
CA VAL A 101 -1.52 18.97 -0.17
C VAL A 101 -0.59 17.95 -0.80
N LEU A 102 0.62 17.82 -0.27
CA LEU A 102 1.63 16.84 -0.67
C LEU A 102 1.94 15.92 0.49
N GLY A 103 1.73 14.61 0.30
CA GLY A 103 2.13 13.58 1.24
C GLY A 103 3.53 13.07 0.92
N LEU A 104 4.52 13.32 1.80
CA LEU A 104 5.89 12.82 1.69
C LEU A 104 6.13 11.81 2.80
N GLY A 105 6.04 10.51 2.51
CA GLY A 105 6.20 9.49 3.54
C GLY A 105 5.76 8.09 3.15
N GLY A 106 5.77 7.19 4.12
CA GLY A 106 5.19 5.85 3.97
C GLY A 106 3.66 5.85 3.93
N GLY A 107 3.05 4.68 3.90
CA GLY A 107 1.60 4.51 3.75
C GLY A 107 0.75 5.31 4.74
N ALA A 108 1.18 5.41 6.01
CA ALA A 108 0.42 6.16 7.01
C ALA A 108 0.38 7.68 6.69
N ILE A 109 1.49 8.24 6.21
CA ILE A 109 1.55 9.65 5.81
C ILE A 109 0.74 9.90 4.54
N THR A 110 0.82 9.00 3.55
CA THR A 110 0.03 9.12 2.32
C THR A 110 -1.48 9.04 2.60
N ASP A 111 -1.91 8.15 3.50
CA ASP A 111 -3.30 8.06 3.95
C ASP A 111 -3.78 9.32 4.67
N LEU A 112 -2.97 9.84 5.61
CA LEU A 112 -3.28 11.07 6.34
C LEU A 112 -3.35 12.27 5.40
N ALA A 113 -2.32 12.49 4.58
CA ALA A 113 -2.26 13.61 3.64
C ALA A 113 -3.45 13.58 2.66
N GLY A 114 -3.78 12.38 2.18
CA GLY A 114 -4.96 12.17 1.35
C GLY A 114 -6.26 12.52 2.05
N PHE A 115 -6.42 12.13 3.32
CA PHE A 115 -7.61 12.46 4.13
C PHE A 115 -7.70 13.97 4.42
N VAL A 116 -6.57 14.61 4.73
CA VAL A 116 -6.50 16.07 4.90
C VAL A 116 -6.91 16.78 3.60
N ALA A 117 -6.38 16.36 2.46
CA ALA A 117 -6.75 16.90 1.17
C ALA A 117 -8.24 16.69 0.84
N ALA A 118 -8.76 15.50 1.09
CA ALA A 118 -10.16 15.16 0.83
C ALA A 118 -11.16 16.01 1.63
N THR A 119 -10.77 16.39 2.84
CA THR A 119 -11.67 17.05 3.80
C THR A 119 -11.52 18.57 3.84
N TRP A 120 -10.34 19.12 3.51
CA TRP A 120 -10.14 20.56 3.41
C TRP A 120 -10.97 21.15 2.28
N LEU A 121 -11.81 22.15 2.60
CA LEU A 121 -12.72 22.81 1.67
C LEU A 121 -13.55 21.86 0.76
N ARG A 122 -13.82 20.64 1.22
CA ARG A 122 -14.49 19.54 0.52
C ARG A 122 -13.69 18.95 -0.65
N GLY A 123 -12.39 19.04 -0.58
CA GLY A 123 -11.46 18.47 -1.55
C GLY A 123 -10.55 19.50 -2.19
N VAL A 124 -9.23 19.30 -2.04
CA VAL A 124 -8.17 20.04 -2.74
C VAL A 124 -7.26 19.05 -3.45
N ALA A 125 -6.42 19.52 -4.36
CA ALA A 125 -5.48 18.69 -5.09
C ALA A 125 -4.50 17.98 -4.12
N LEU A 126 -4.19 16.72 -4.43
CA LEU A 126 -3.28 15.87 -3.69
C LEU A 126 -2.15 15.39 -4.60
N VAL A 127 -0.90 15.50 -4.15
CA VAL A 127 0.25 14.81 -4.74
C VAL A 127 0.84 13.86 -3.71
N GLN A 128 1.22 12.65 -4.12
CA GLN A 128 1.85 11.66 -3.25
C GLN A 128 3.30 11.43 -3.67
N VAL A 129 4.21 11.50 -2.69
CA VAL A 129 5.62 11.15 -2.84
C VAL A 129 5.94 10.06 -1.82
N PRO A 130 5.59 8.80 -2.12
CA PRO A 130 5.81 7.69 -1.20
C PRO A 130 7.29 7.42 -1.01
N THR A 131 7.69 7.17 0.25
CA THR A 131 9.08 6.93 0.65
C THR A 131 9.33 5.52 1.18
N SER A 132 8.38 4.62 0.99
CA SER A 132 8.51 3.19 1.30
C SER A 132 8.00 2.35 0.14
N VAL A 133 8.48 1.10 0.02
CA VAL A 133 8.03 0.16 -1.04
C VAL A 133 6.51 -0.03 -0.95
N LEU A 134 5.97 -0.30 0.25
CA LEU A 134 4.53 -0.42 0.47
C LEU A 134 3.76 0.87 0.06
N GLY A 135 4.33 2.03 0.37
CA GLY A 135 3.78 3.31 -0.08
C GLY A 135 3.68 3.42 -1.60
N MET A 136 4.76 3.02 -2.30
CA MET A 136 4.85 3.12 -3.77
C MET A 136 3.91 2.17 -4.49
N VAL A 137 3.89 0.89 -4.07
CA VAL A 137 3.15 -0.15 -4.81
C VAL A 137 1.71 -0.32 -4.34
N ASP A 138 1.38 0.24 -3.16
CA ASP A 138 0.05 0.07 -2.57
C ASP A 138 -0.58 1.39 -2.09
N ALA A 139 -0.17 1.97 -0.98
CA ALA A 139 -0.93 3.00 -0.28
C ALA A 139 -1.17 4.27 -1.10
N SER A 140 -0.19 4.76 -1.88
CA SER A 140 -0.32 5.98 -2.68
C SER A 140 -1.15 5.81 -3.94
N VAL A 141 -1.46 4.56 -4.34
CA VAL A 141 -2.20 4.26 -5.58
C VAL A 141 -3.63 3.81 -5.25
N GLY A 142 -4.63 4.50 -5.77
CA GLY A 142 -6.02 4.06 -5.64
C GLY A 142 -6.90 4.91 -4.73
N GLY A 143 -6.38 6.04 -4.25
CA GLY A 143 -7.18 7.09 -3.60
C GLY A 143 -7.87 6.70 -2.29
N LYS A 144 -7.59 5.53 -1.71
CA LYS A 144 -8.02 5.23 -0.35
C LYS A 144 -7.25 6.13 0.60
N THR A 145 -7.96 6.90 1.41
CA THR A 145 -7.38 7.79 2.42
C THR A 145 -8.11 7.60 3.74
N GLY A 146 -7.46 7.82 4.86
CA GLY A 146 -8.16 7.64 6.13
C GLY A 146 -7.30 7.82 7.36
N ILE A 147 -8.01 7.86 8.48
CA ILE A 147 -7.48 7.93 9.83
C ILE A 147 -8.01 6.79 10.68
N ASN A 148 -7.34 6.54 11.79
CA ASN A 148 -7.70 5.50 12.74
C ASN A 148 -8.63 6.06 13.82
N THR A 149 -9.47 5.18 14.38
CA THR A 149 -10.30 5.45 15.55
C THR A 149 -9.95 4.48 16.67
N ALA A 150 -10.55 4.68 17.85
CA ALA A 150 -10.38 3.74 18.97
C ALA A 150 -10.92 2.32 18.63
N GLU A 151 -11.88 2.23 17.72
CA GLU A 151 -12.52 0.98 17.32
C GLU A 151 -11.72 0.20 16.26
N GLY A 152 -10.85 0.88 15.48
CA GLY A 152 -10.04 0.21 14.46
C GLY A 152 -9.34 1.15 13.48
N LYS A 153 -8.50 0.54 12.64
CA LYS A 153 -7.77 1.24 11.58
C LYS A 153 -8.69 1.58 10.40
N ASN A 154 -8.45 2.77 9.80
CA ASN A 154 -9.05 3.20 8.53
C ASN A 154 -10.59 3.24 8.52
N LEU A 155 -11.25 3.34 9.68
CA LEU A 155 -12.72 3.38 9.74
C LEU A 155 -13.31 4.73 9.32
N VAL A 156 -12.52 5.79 9.37
CA VAL A 156 -12.88 7.13 8.89
C VAL A 156 -11.98 7.50 7.74
N GLY A 157 -12.54 7.73 6.57
CA GLY A 157 -11.78 8.01 5.37
C GLY A 157 -12.64 8.46 4.18
N ALA A 158 -11.96 8.68 3.07
CA ALA A 158 -12.59 9.04 1.81
C ALA A 158 -11.85 8.41 0.63
N PHE A 159 -12.54 8.21 -0.49
CA PHE A 159 -11.88 7.97 -1.77
C PHE A 159 -11.51 9.33 -2.38
N HIS A 160 -10.22 9.64 -2.42
CA HIS A 160 -9.69 10.89 -2.93
C HIS A 160 -8.43 10.61 -3.77
N PRO A 161 -8.58 10.31 -5.07
CA PRO A 161 -7.44 10.06 -5.95
C PRO A 161 -6.48 11.26 -5.99
N PRO A 162 -5.16 11.04 -5.97
CA PRO A 162 -4.19 12.10 -6.17
C PRO A 162 -4.21 12.60 -7.63
N ILE A 163 -3.69 13.77 -7.88
CA ILE A 163 -3.47 14.26 -9.25
C ILE A 163 -2.18 13.70 -9.87
N ALA A 164 -1.22 13.28 -9.03
CA ALA A 164 0.01 12.61 -9.43
C ALA A 164 0.59 11.81 -8.25
N VAL A 165 1.32 10.75 -8.58
CA VAL A 165 2.18 9.99 -7.64
C VAL A 165 3.60 9.97 -8.19
N LEU A 166 4.58 10.32 -7.36
CA LEU A 166 6.00 10.25 -7.69
C LEU A 166 6.65 9.09 -6.90
N ALA A 167 6.68 7.92 -7.50
CA ALA A 167 7.42 6.76 -6.97
C ALA A 167 8.92 6.93 -7.29
N ASP A 168 9.53 7.90 -6.62
CA ASP A 168 10.95 8.23 -6.76
C ASP A 168 11.79 7.24 -5.96
N LEU A 169 12.53 6.37 -6.67
CA LEU A 169 13.33 5.32 -6.05
C LEU A 169 14.47 5.88 -5.16
N ASP A 170 14.88 7.14 -5.34
CA ASP A 170 15.84 7.79 -4.45
C ASP A 170 15.26 8.07 -3.06
N MET A 171 13.93 8.04 -2.92
CA MET A 171 13.27 8.15 -1.62
C MET A 171 13.45 6.91 -0.74
N LEU A 172 13.88 5.77 -1.31
CA LEU A 172 14.11 4.52 -0.59
C LEU A 172 15.49 4.43 0.07
N ASP A 173 16.41 5.35 -0.22
CA ASP A 173 17.83 5.31 0.24
C ASP A 173 17.98 5.27 1.76
N THR A 174 16.97 5.72 2.50
CA THR A 174 16.98 5.75 3.97
C THR A 174 16.30 4.54 4.61
N LEU A 175 15.71 3.65 3.81
CA LEU A 175 15.01 2.49 4.34
C LEU A 175 15.98 1.36 4.73
N SER A 176 15.66 0.71 5.84
CA SER A 176 16.33 -0.54 6.19
C SER A 176 15.92 -1.68 5.24
N LYS A 177 16.81 -2.68 5.06
CA LYS A 177 16.49 -3.88 4.26
C LYS A 177 15.19 -4.55 4.72
N ASN A 178 14.93 -4.58 6.03
CA ASN A 178 13.71 -5.19 6.59
C ASN A 178 12.43 -4.43 6.21
N GLU A 179 12.50 -3.12 6.02
CA GLU A 179 11.34 -2.33 5.56
C GLU A 179 11.09 -2.52 4.07
N ILE A 180 12.17 -2.62 3.27
CA ILE A 180 12.07 -2.98 1.86
C ILE A 180 11.39 -4.35 1.72
N LEU A 181 11.90 -5.38 2.41
CA LEU A 181 11.37 -6.74 2.36
C LEU A 181 9.91 -6.83 2.85
N ALA A 182 9.54 -6.05 3.88
CA ALA A 182 8.15 -5.99 4.31
C ALA A 182 7.20 -5.48 3.20
N GLY A 183 7.64 -4.51 2.40
CA GLY A 183 6.89 -4.02 1.24
C GLY A 183 6.79 -5.05 0.10
N PHE A 184 7.76 -5.96 0.01
CA PHE A 184 7.78 -7.02 -1.01
C PHE A 184 6.63 -8.02 -0.87
N ALA A 185 6.00 -8.15 0.30
CA ALA A 185 4.80 -8.96 0.44
C ALA A 185 3.71 -8.53 -0.55
N GLU A 186 3.52 -7.21 -0.76
CA GLU A 186 2.55 -6.67 -1.71
C GLU A 186 3.00 -6.87 -3.17
N ILE A 187 4.30 -6.78 -3.44
CA ILE A 187 4.86 -7.04 -4.78
C ILE A 187 4.64 -8.51 -5.18
N VAL A 188 5.02 -9.46 -4.32
CA VAL A 188 4.82 -10.89 -4.64
C VAL A 188 3.35 -11.27 -4.62
N LYS A 189 2.51 -10.61 -3.82
CA LYS A 189 1.05 -10.75 -3.91
C LYS A 189 0.57 -10.40 -5.31
N ALA A 190 1.03 -9.29 -5.88
CA ALA A 190 0.71 -8.92 -7.26
C ALA A 190 1.15 -10.01 -8.27
N GLY A 191 2.31 -10.61 -8.03
CA GLY A 191 2.81 -11.75 -8.80
C GLY A 191 1.88 -12.96 -8.74
N PHE A 192 1.42 -13.33 -7.56
CA PHE A 192 0.54 -14.49 -7.37
C PHE A 192 -0.84 -14.27 -7.97
N ILE A 193 -1.41 -13.06 -7.88
CA ILE A 193 -2.78 -12.82 -8.35
C ILE A 193 -2.88 -12.51 -9.84
N ALA A 194 -1.84 -11.92 -10.48
CA ALA A 194 -2.00 -11.48 -11.86
C ALA A 194 -0.71 -11.31 -12.67
N GLU A 195 0.45 -11.09 -12.07
CA GLU A 195 1.70 -10.74 -12.76
C GLU A 195 2.83 -11.74 -12.45
N PRO A 196 2.75 -12.99 -12.96
CA PRO A 196 3.72 -14.06 -12.63
C PRO A 196 5.18 -13.71 -12.92
N GLU A 197 5.45 -12.77 -13.86
CA GLU A 197 6.80 -12.25 -14.15
C GLU A 197 7.51 -11.74 -12.88
N ILE A 198 6.75 -11.17 -11.93
CA ILE A 198 7.29 -10.74 -10.63
C ILE A 198 7.93 -11.91 -9.88
N LEU A 199 7.21 -13.05 -9.86
CA LEU A 199 7.68 -14.24 -9.16
C LEU A 199 8.96 -14.80 -9.82
N ASP A 200 8.98 -14.83 -11.13
CA ASP A 200 10.12 -15.32 -11.91
C ASP A 200 11.38 -14.45 -11.68
N ILE A 201 11.21 -13.12 -11.60
CA ILE A 201 12.31 -12.19 -11.30
C ILE A 201 12.85 -12.42 -9.88
N VAL A 202 11.96 -12.57 -8.88
CA VAL A 202 12.36 -12.81 -7.48
C VAL A 202 13.05 -14.16 -7.32
N GLU A 203 12.55 -15.22 -7.97
CA GLU A 203 13.15 -16.55 -7.92
C GLU A 203 14.50 -16.62 -8.64
N ALA A 204 14.71 -15.82 -9.69
CA ALA A 204 15.97 -15.79 -10.43
C ALA A 204 17.11 -15.18 -9.59
N ASP A 205 16.85 -14.10 -8.88
CA ASP A 205 17.85 -13.43 -8.01
C ASP A 205 17.15 -12.51 -7.00
N VAL A 206 16.92 -13.01 -5.79
CA VAL A 206 16.22 -12.27 -4.74
C VAL A 206 16.99 -11.03 -4.28
N ASP A 207 18.34 -11.07 -4.27
CA ASP A 207 19.14 -9.92 -3.86
C ASP A 207 19.02 -8.79 -4.87
N ARG A 208 19.08 -9.09 -6.17
CA ARG A 208 18.83 -8.07 -7.22
C ARG A 208 17.39 -7.58 -7.23
N ALA A 209 16.43 -8.47 -7.08
CA ALA A 209 15.01 -8.09 -7.04
C ALA A 209 14.70 -7.14 -5.86
N THR A 210 15.43 -7.24 -4.75
CA THR A 210 15.21 -6.45 -3.52
C THR A 210 16.15 -5.27 -3.32
N ASP A 211 17.09 -5.03 -4.24
CA ASP A 211 18.01 -3.89 -4.22
C ASP A 211 17.45 -2.71 -5.03
N PRO A 212 17.08 -1.58 -4.41
CA PRO A 212 16.53 -0.41 -5.10
C PRO A 212 17.40 0.17 -6.22
N SER A 213 18.68 -0.18 -6.27
CA SER A 213 19.62 0.29 -7.29
C SER A 213 19.54 -0.50 -8.61
N THR A 214 18.86 -1.64 -8.63
CA THR A 214 18.86 -2.57 -9.76
C THR A 214 17.66 -2.37 -10.72
N PRO A 215 17.81 -2.75 -11.99
CA PRO A 215 16.69 -2.80 -12.93
C PRO A 215 15.60 -3.80 -12.54
N GLU A 216 15.96 -4.92 -11.90
CA GLU A 216 15.04 -5.96 -11.44
C GLU A 216 14.10 -5.42 -10.38
N PHE A 217 14.61 -4.72 -9.38
CA PHE A 217 13.79 -4.03 -8.36
C PHE A 217 12.80 -3.05 -9.02
N ARG A 218 13.32 -2.17 -9.89
CA ARG A 218 12.48 -1.23 -10.61
C ARG A 218 11.38 -1.95 -11.40
N ARG A 219 11.72 -3.04 -12.08
CA ARG A 219 10.76 -3.81 -12.88
C ARG A 219 9.63 -4.39 -12.04
N VAL A 220 9.92 -5.00 -10.89
CA VAL A 220 8.87 -5.56 -10.03
C VAL A 220 7.98 -4.48 -9.41
N VAL A 221 8.54 -3.31 -9.10
CA VAL A 221 7.77 -2.13 -8.65
C VAL A 221 6.83 -1.65 -9.76
N GLU A 222 7.33 -1.49 -10.99
CA GLU A 222 6.53 -1.05 -12.14
C GLU A 222 5.39 -2.02 -12.46
N LEU A 223 5.64 -3.34 -12.44
CA LEU A 223 4.62 -4.36 -12.66
C LEU A 223 3.54 -4.33 -11.57
N SER A 224 3.95 -4.21 -10.31
CA SER A 224 3.01 -4.12 -9.18
C SER A 224 2.12 -2.88 -9.27
N ILE A 225 2.72 -1.71 -9.57
CA ILE A 225 1.97 -0.46 -9.77
C ILE A 225 1.02 -0.57 -10.97
N ALA A 226 1.48 -1.16 -12.08
CA ALA A 226 0.67 -1.31 -13.29
C ALA A 226 -0.56 -2.20 -13.05
N LEU A 227 -0.40 -3.31 -12.31
CA LEU A 227 -1.54 -4.13 -11.90
C LEU A 227 -2.52 -3.32 -11.07
N LYS A 228 -2.03 -2.62 -10.04
CA LYS A 228 -2.90 -1.85 -9.17
C LYS A 228 -3.60 -0.72 -9.90
N ALA A 229 -2.89 -0.02 -10.79
CA ALA A 229 -3.44 1.04 -11.63
C ALA A 229 -4.59 0.53 -12.52
N ARG A 230 -4.43 -0.65 -13.13
CA ARG A 230 -5.47 -1.31 -13.92
C ARG A 230 -6.70 -1.62 -13.08
N VAL A 231 -6.49 -2.30 -11.94
CA VAL A 231 -7.59 -2.72 -11.06
C VAL A 231 -8.35 -1.53 -10.47
N VAL A 232 -7.62 -0.49 -10.03
CA VAL A 232 -8.22 0.73 -9.47
C VAL A 232 -8.95 1.54 -10.54
N GLY A 233 -8.39 1.59 -11.76
CA GLY A 233 -9.01 2.29 -12.89
C GLY A 233 -10.36 1.71 -13.28
N GLU A 234 -10.57 0.40 -13.07
CA GLU A 234 -11.84 -0.28 -13.33
C GLU A 234 -12.79 -0.27 -12.11
N ASP A 235 -12.24 -0.23 -10.89
CA ASP A 235 -13.02 -0.32 -9.64
C ASP A 235 -12.40 0.52 -8.52
N LEU A 236 -12.63 1.83 -8.57
CA LEU A 236 -12.09 2.77 -7.59
C LEU A 236 -12.59 2.51 -6.16
N THR A 237 -13.86 2.15 -6.00
CA THR A 237 -14.55 2.06 -4.71
C THR A 237 -14.66 0.64 -4.13
N GLU A 238 -13.95 -0.35 -4.75
CA GLU A 238 -13.88 -1.73 -4.27
C GLU A 238 -15.26 -2.42 -4.20
N GLN A 239 -15.99 -2.35 -5.30
CA GLN A 239 -17.31 -2.99 -5.42
C GLN A 239 -17.26 -4.36 -6.14
N GLY A 240 -16.12 -4.78 -6.66
CA GLY A 240 -15.97 -6.03 -7.40
C GLY A 240 -14.53 -6.42 -7.69
N LEU A 241 -13.97 -6.01 -8.82
CA LEU A 241 -12.64 -6.44 -9.28
C LEU A 241 -11.53 -6.15 -8.25
N ARG A 242 -11.59 -4.99 -7.60
CA ARG A 242 -10.55 -4.57 -6.64
C ARG A 242 -10.43 -5.51 -5.44
N GLU A 243 -11.43 -6.36 -5.18
CA GLU A 243 -11.39 -7.35 -4.11
C GLU A 243 -10.22 -8.35 -4.27
N ILE A 244 -9.75 -8.62 -5.50
CA ILE A 244 -8.60 -9.52 -5.74
C ILE A 244 -7.32 -9.06 -5.04
N LEU A 245 -7.15 -7.76 -4.82
CA LEU A 245 -6.03 -7.19 -4.09
C LEU A 245 -6.00 -7.60 -2.61
N ASN A 246 -7.10 -8.15 -2.09
CA ASN A 246 -7.20 -8.65 -0.70
C ASN A 246 -6.71 -10.10 -0.56
N TYR A 247 -5.99 -10.67 -1.55
CA TYR A 247 -5.33 -11.97 -1.39
C TYR A 247 -4.40 -11.96 -0.17
N GLY A 248 -4.60 -12.91 0.74
CA GLY A 248 -3.89 -12.98 2.03
C GLY A 248 -4.40 -12.04 3.13
N HIS A 249 -5.18 -11.01 2.81
CA HIS A 249 -5.55 -9.96 3.77
C HIS A 249 -6.58 -10.39 4.81
N THR A 250 -7.50 -11.30 4.50
CA THR A 250 -8.54 -11.72 5.45
C THR A 250 -7.94 -12.31 6.73
N LEU A 251 -6.95 -13.22 6.62
CA LEU A 251 -6.22 -13.71 7.78
C LEU A 251 -5.14 -12.70 8.21
N GLY A 252 -4.45 -12.04 7.29
CA GLY A 252 -3.39 -11.07 7.59
C GLY A 252 -3.85 -9.99 8.56
N HIS A 253 -4.99 -9.34 8.32
CA HIS A 253 -5.57 -8.35 9.22
C HIS A 253 -5.95 -8.94 10.60
N ALA A 254 -6.41 -10.20 10.64
CA ALA A 254 -6.68 -10.86 11.91
C ALA A 254 -5.41 -11.11 12.71
N VAL A 255 -4.30 -11.46 12.05
CA VAL A 255 -2.97 -11.57 12.65
C VAL A 255 -2.48 -10.21 13.16
N GLU A 256 -2.54 -9.15 12.34
CA GLU A 256 -2.16 -7.80 12.79
C GLU A 256 -2.91 -7.39 14.06
N HIS A 257 -4.22 -7.63 14.10
CA HIS A 257 -5.04 -7.32 15.27
C HIS A 257 -4.65 -8.18 16.50
N ALA A 258 -4.43 -9.50 16.30
CA ALA A 258 -4.06 -10.42 17.38
C ALA A 258 -2.69 -10.08 17.96
N GLU A 259 -1.77 -9.60 17.14
CA GLU A 259 -0.43 -9.13 17.51
C GLU A 259 -0.39 -7.65 17.91
N ARG A 260 -1.57 -7.01 18.10
CA ARG A 260 -1.70 -5.60 18.53
C ARG A 260 -0.93 -4.65 17.61
N TYR A 261 -0.90 -4.95 16.30
CA TYR A 261 -0.20 -4.20 15.26
C TYR A 261 1.32 -4.06 15.45
N GLN A 262 1.92 -4.97 16.22
CA GLN A 262 3.38 -5.02 16.40
C GLN A 262 4.08 -5.74 15.24
N TRP A 263 3.36 -6.62 14.54
CA TRP A 263 3.85 -7.22 13.31
C TRP A 263 3.78 -6.20 12.17
N ARG A 264 4.81 -6.21 11.32
CA ARG A 264 4.74 -5.45 10.07
C ARG A 264 3.64 -6.00 9.18
N HIS A 265 2.94 -5.13 8.47
CA HIS A 265 1.85 -5.49 7.55
C HIS A 265 2.26 -6.62 6.59
N GLY A 266 3.39 -6.49 5.90
CA GLY A 266 3.87 -7.51 4.96
C GLY A 266 4.10 -8.89 5.59
N ALA A 267 4.52 -8.95 6.85
CA ALA A 267 4.67 -10.22 7.56
C ALA A 267 3.31 -10.90 7.79
N ALA A 268 2.30 -10.15 8.19
CA ALA A 268 0.95 -10.67 8.40
C ALA A 268 0.30 -11.09 7.07
N VAL A 269 0.47 -10.31 6.00
CA VAL A 269 -0.04 -10.64 4.66
C VAL A 269 0.66 -11.87 4.09
N SER A 270 1.97 -12.05 4.34
CA SER A 270 2.72 -13.24 3.94
C SER A 270 2.09 -14.53 4.51
N VAL A 271 1.87 -14.57 5.82
CA VAL A 271 1.17 -15.70 6.46
C VAL A 271 -0.24 -15.88 5.88
N GLY A 272 -0.95 -14.78 5.65
CA GLY A 272 -2.28 -14.78 5.05
C GLY A 272 -2.29 -15.35 3.63
N MET A 273 -1.26 -15.09 2.82
CA MET A 273 -1.13 -15.66 1.46
C MET A 273 -0.91 -17.17 1.52
N VAL A 274 -0.05 -17.67 2.42
CA VAL A 274 0.15 -19.12 2.59
C VAL A 274 -1.14 -19.77 3.05
N PHE A 275 -1.85 -19.18 4.01
CA PHE A 275 -3.17 -19.67 4.44
C PHE A 275 -4.16 -19.74 3.27
N ALA A 276 -4.25 -18.71 2.45
CA ALA A 276 -5.16 -18.67 1.30
C ALA A 276 -4.76 -19.71 0.24
N ALA A 277 -3.46 -19.97 0.05
CA ALA A 277 -2.95 -20.98 -0.84
C ALA A 277 -3.29 -22.40 -0.33
N GLU A 278 -3.14 -22.66 0.98
CA GLU A 278 -3.54 -23.94 1.60
C GLU A 278 -5.06 -24.15 1.53
N LEU A 279 -5.85 -23.11 1.74
CA LEU A 279 -7.31 -23.16 1.58
C LEU A 279 -7.69 -23.53 0.14
N ALA A 280 -6.99 -22.95 -0.86
CA ALA A 280 -7.17 -23.28 -2.27
C ALA A 280 -6.78 -24.76 -2.55
N ARG A 281 -5.67 -25.22 -2.01
CA ARG A 281 -5.21 -26.61 -2.15
C ARG A 281 -6.21 -27.60 -1.56
N LEU A 282 -6.68 -27.39 -0.35
CA LEU A 282 -7.67 -28.23 0.31
C LEU A 282 -9.02 -28.27 -0.43
N THR A 283 -9.32 -27.26 -1.25
CA THR A 283 -10.50 -27.25 -2.12
C THR A 283 -10.23 -27.73 -3.55
N GLY A 284 -9.04 -28.27 -3.83
CA GLY A 284 -8.64 -28.80 -5.13
C GLY A 284 -8.44 -27.76 -6.22
N ARG A 285 -8.24 -26.48 -5.84
CA ARG A 285 -8.06 -25.34 -6.77
C ARG A 285 -6.59 -25.04 -7.08
N LEU A 286 -5.71 -25.34 -6.15
CA LEU A 286 -4.27 -25.07 -6.27
C LEU A 286 -3.49 -26.38 -6.06
N SER A 287 -2.42 -26.57 -6.83
CA SER A 287 -1.55 -27.75 -6.68
C SER A 287 -0.59 -27.59 -5.51
N ASP A 288 -0.05 -28.72 -5.00
CA ASP A 288 0.97 -28.73 -3.95
C ASP A 288 2.22 -27.92 -4.36
N GLU A 289 2.66 -28.07 -5.64
CA GLU A 289 3.81 -27.31 -6.17
C GLU A 289 3.59 -25.79 -6.12
N ALA A 290 2.36 -25.33 -6.35
CA ALA A 290 2.06 -23.90 -6.30
C ALA A 290 2.06 -23.40 -4.86
N VAL A 291 1.60 -24.18 -3.88
CA VAL A 291 1.70 -23.86 -2.45
C VAL A 291 3.17 -23.83 -2.00
N ASP A 292 3.96 -24.81 -2.42
CA ASP A 292 5.39 -24.85 -2.15
C ASP A 292 6.11 -23.63 -2.77
N ARG A 293 5.68 -23.20 -3.96
CA ARG A 293 6.21 -21.97 -4.60
C ARG A 293 5.93 -20.74 -3.75
N HIS A 294 4.74 -20.61 -3.16
CA HIS A 294 4.43 -19.52 -2.22
C HIS A 294 5.41 -19.51 -1.05
N ARG A 295 5.60 -20.65 -0.40
CA ARG A 295 6.50 -20.77 0.76
C ARG A 295 7.93 -20.39 0.37
N ARG A 296 8.48 -20.99 -0.69
CA ARG A 296 9.86 -20.72 -1.13
C ARG A 296 10.10 -19.24 -1.43
N ILE A 297 9.19 -18.59 -2.16
CA ILE A 297 9.34 -17.17 -2.51
C ILE A 297 9.28 -16.30 -1.24
N LEU A 298 8.32 -16.53 -0.36
CA LEU A 298 8.16 -15.75 0.86
C LEU A 298 9.33 -15.96 1.83
N GLU A 299 9.81 -17.18 1.99
CA GLU A 299 10.99 -17.52 2.79
C GLU A 299 12.27 -16.90 2.23
N SER A 300 12.47 -16.87 0.91
CA SER A 300 13.62 -16.21 0.28
C SER A 300 13.65 -14.70 0.57
N LEU A 301 12.49 -14.10 0.77
CA LEU A 301 12.30 -12.71 1.20
C LEU A 301 12.36 -12.54 2.73
N THR A 302 12.71 -13.58 3.48
CA THR A 302 12.69 -13.59 4.95
C THR A 302 11.34 -13.22 5.57
N LEU A 303 10.25 -13.42 4.82
CA LEU A 303 8.89 -13.23 5.29
C LEU A 303 8.38 -14.51 5.99
N PRO A 304 7.59 -14.39 7.07
CA PRO A 304 7.08 -15.57 7.77
C PRO A 304 6.04 -16.30 6.90
N VAL A 305 6.09 -17.62 6.93
CA VAL A 305 5.16 -18.52 6.23
C VAL A 305 4.33 -19.37 7.19
N SER A 306 4.51 -19.16 8.49
CA SER A 306 3.81 -19.89 9.56
C SER A 306 3.34 -18.96 10.66
N TYR A 307 2.39 -19.45 11.48
CA TYR A 307 1.84 -18.73 12.61
C TYR A 307 1.58 -19.70 13.78
N PRO A 308 1.80 -19.28 15.05
CA PRO A 308 1.63 -20.16 16.20
C PRO A 308 0.24 -20.80 16.29
N LEU A 309 0.20 -22.10 16.50
CA LEU A 309 -1.03 -22.81 16.84
C LEU A 309 -1.61 -22.34 18.18
N GLY A 310 -2.92 -22.50 18.37
CA GLY A 310 -3.61 -22.08 19.61
C GLY A 310 -4.24 -20.68 19.55
N ARG A 311 -4.03 -19.91 18.50
CA ARG A 311 -4.64 -18.57 18.30
C ARG A 311 -5.91 -18.60 17.46
N TRP A 312 -6.36 -19.76 16.98
CA TRP A 312 -7.46 -19.90 16.04
C TRP A 312 -8.74 -19.16 16.44
N ASN A 313 -9.19 -19.35 17.69
CA ASN A 313 -10.44 -18.72 18.13
C ASN A 313 -10.38 -17.20 18.09
N THR A 314 -9.22 -16.60 18.40
CA THR A 314 -9.00 -15.16 18.33
C THR A 314 -9.01 -14.67 16.87
N LEU A 315 -8.31 -15.38 15.99
CA LEU A 315 -8.25 -15.05 14.57
C LEU A 315 -9.65 -15.16 13.92
N LEU A 316 -10.35 -16.27 14.18
CA LEU A 316 -11.70 -16.49 13.64
C LEU A 316 -12.69 -15.41 14.12
N ALA A 317 -12.66 -15.07 15.41
CA ALA A 317 -13.52 -14.02 15.96
C ALA A 317 -13.23 -12.66 15.32
N THR A 318 -11.96 -12.34 15.03
CA THR A 318 -11.57 -11.09 14.37
C THR A 318 -12.04 -11.06 12.92
N MET A 319 -11.81 -12.13 12.14
CA MET A 319 -12.32 -12.26 10.78
C MET A 319 -13.84 -12.15 10.71
N GLN A 320 -14.56 -12.75 11.67
CA GLN A 320 -16.02 -12.66 11.74
C GLN A 320 -16.53 -11.26 12.13
N ARG A 321 -15.75 -10.47 12.87
CA ARG A 321 -16.09 -9.09 13.21
C ARG A 321 -15.99 -8.18 11.99
N ASP A 322 -14.93 -8.32 11.21
CA ASP A 322 -14.74 -7.60 9.95
C ASP A 322 -15.87 -7.91 8.95
N LYS A 323 -16.34 -9.18 8.91
CA LYS A 323 -17.52 -9.60 8.17
C LYS A 323 -18.79 -8.81 8.52
N LYS A 324 -19.05 -8.55 9.80
CA LYS A 324 -20.24 -7.80 10.24
C LYS A 324 -20.22 -6.37 9.71
N ALA A 325 -19.05 -5.76 9.61
CA ALA A 325 -18.87 -4.44 9.03
C ALA A 325 -19.15 -4.40 7.51
N ARG A 326 -18.97 -5.53 6.81
CA ARG A 326 -19.17 -5.66 5.35
C ARG A 326 -20.47 -6.40 4.95
N ALA A 327 -21.46 -6.47 5.81
CA ALA A 327 -22.83 -6.97 5.57
C ALA A 327 -22.94 -8.40 4.97
N GLY A 328 -22.05 -9.35 5.34
CA GLY A 328 -22.14 -10.62 4.65
C GLY A 328 -21.46 -11.84 5.28
N MET A 329 -21.15 -12.80 4.44
CA MET A 329 -20.41 -14.03 4.74
C MET A 329 -18.91 -13.77 4.68
N LEU A 330 -18.10 -14.58 5.40
CA LEU A 330 -16.64 -14.58 5.25
C LEU A 330 -16.28 -14.84 3.78
N ARG A 331 -15.37 -14.02 3.26
CA ARG A 331 -14.89 -14.10 1.88
C ARG A 331 -13.38 -14.23 1.91
N PHE A 332 -12.86 -15.14 1.12
CA PHE A 332 -11.43 -15.33 0.93
C PHE A 332 -11.11 -15.25 -0.55
N ILE A 333 -10.17 -14.38 -0.88
CA ILE A 333 -9.55 -14.45 -2.20
C ILE A 333 -8.60 -15.64 -2.17
N VAL A 334 -8.75 -16.54 -3.12
CA VAL A 334 -7.89 -17.72 -3.33
C VAL A 334 -7.50 -17.78 -4.80
N LEU A 335 -6.70 -18.78 -5.19
CA LEU A 335 -6.25 -18.95 -6.57
C LEU A 335 -6.76 -20.26 -7.18
N ASP A 336 -7.28 -20.20 -8.38
CA ASP A 336 -7.52 -21.36 -9.28
C ASP A 336 -6.27 -21.64 -10.15
N GLY A 337 -5.08 -21.49 -9.57
CA GLY A 337 -3.77 -21.43 -10.20
C GLY A 337 -3.15 -20.04 -10.14
N ILE A 338 -1.82 -19.96 -10.17
CA ILE A 338 -1.10 -18.67 -10.13
C ILE A 338 -1.60 -17.76 -11.27
N GLY A 339 -1.86 -16.50 -10.96
CA GLY A 339 -2.42 -15.52 -11.89
C GLY A 339 -3.94 -15.61 -12.10
N ARG A 340 -4.64 -16.48 -11.38
CA ARG A 340 -6.10 -16.68 -11.54
C ARG A 340 -6.82 -16.56 -10.20
N PRO A 341 -7.03 -15.33 -9.68
CA PRO A 341 -7.71 -15.12 -8.42
C PRO A 341 -9.22 -15.40 -8.55
N THR A 342 -9.77 -15.97 -7.49
CA THR A 342 -11.21 -16.25 -7.35
C THR A 342 -11.65 -16.07 -5.90
N VAL A 343 -12.94 -16.15 -5.62
CA VAL A 343 -13.50 -15.92 -4.29
C VAL A 343 -14.12 -17.20 -3.75
N ILE A 344 -13.76 -17.59 -2.54
CA ILE A 344 -14.53 -18.55 -1.73
C ILE A 344 -15.41 -17.78 -0.76
N GLN A 345 -16.72 -17.98 -0.84
CA GLN A 345 -17.69 -17.36 0.04
C GLN A 345 -18.22 -18.33 1.08
N GLY A 346 -18.19 -17.95 2.35
CA GLY A 346 -18.74 -18.76 3.45
C GLY A 346 -18.12 -20.15 3.60
N PRO A 347 -16.79 -20.32 3.51
CA PRO A 347 -16.20 -21.64 3.66
C PRO A 347 -16.54 -22.23 5.03
N ASP A 348 -16.64 -23.57 5.10
CA ASP A 348 -16.87 -24.27 6.33
C ASP A 348 -15.73 -23.99 7.34
N GLN A 349 -16.08 -23.85 8.63
CA GLN A 349 -15.11 -23.56 9.68
C GLN A 349 -14.09 -24.69 9.85
N SER A 350 -14.48 -25.94 9.61
CA SER A 350 -13.58 -27.08 9.64
C SER A 350 -12.49 -26.99 8.56
N LEU A 351 -12.87 -26.52 7.37
CA LEU A 351 -11.95 -26.30 6.26
C LEU A 351 -10.97 -25.15 6.56
N LEU A 352 -11.49 -24.05 7.12
CA LEU A 352 -10.65 -22.93 7.57
C LEU A 352 -9.66 -23.36 8.66
N PHE A 353 -10.14 -24.19 9.61
CA PHE A 353 -9.27 -24.74 10.66
C PHE A 353 -8.20 -25.66 10.10
N ALA A 354 -8.56 -26.53 9.13
CA ALA A 354 -7.58 -27.37 8.45
C ALA A 354 -6.49 -26.54 7.74
N ALA A 355 -6.87 -25.49 7.00
CA ALA A 355 -5.90 -24.59 6.39
C ALA A 355 -5.02 -23.87 7.42
N TYR A 356 -5.58 -23.52 8.60
CA TYR A 356 -4.81 -22.94 9.70
C TYR A 356 -3.79 -23.93 10.28
N GLN A 357 -4.13 -25.21 10.37
CA GLN A 357 -3.20 -26.25 10.83
C GLN A 357 -1.99 -26.42 9.89
N GLU A 358 -2.19 -26.25 8.57
CA GLU A 358 -1.10 -26.35 7.58
C GLU A 358 -0.08 -25.19 7.69
N ILE A 359 -0.47 -24.04 8.23
CA ILE A 359 0.43 -22.94 8.50
C ILE A 359 0.94 -22.93 9.95
N GLY A 360 0.61 -23.94 10.73
CA GLY A 360 0.96 -24.01 12.14
C GLY A 360 2.46 -24.21 12.39
N SER A 361 3.00 -23.54 13.43
CA SER A 361 4.37 -23.71 13.90
C SER A 361 4.43 -23.90 15.42
#